data_47fa64105fc04ba27679e0f060b71d24
#
_entry.id   47fa64105fc04ba27679e0f060b71d24
#
_cell.length_a   1.000
_cell.length_b   1.000
_cell.length_c   1.000
_cell.angle_alpha   90.00
_cell.angle_beta   90.00
_cell.angle_gamma   90.00
#
_symmetry.space_group_name_H-M   'P 1'
#
loop_
_entity.id
_entity.type
_entity.pdbx_description
1 polymer ?
#
loop_
_entity_poly.entity_id
_entity_poly.type
_entity_poly.pdbx_seq_one_letter_code
_entity_poly.pdbx_strand_id
1 'polypeptide(L)'
;MTTFDFSPLFRSSIGFDSVPLLLDSATRASGHADSYPPYNIEKTDENNYRISIAVAGFSEDDLEVTAKENMLIVSSKAQKSDDSSKYLHRGIAGRAFERKFQLADHIRVLGAELTNGLLHINLERQVPEELKSRTIKIQAGDGKQLFGAAA
;
A
#
# COMPACT_ATOMS: atom_id res chain seq x y z
N MET A 1 -23.74 -18.77 -10.02
CA MET A 1 -22.98 -18.27 -8.86
C MET A 1 -22.06 -17.17 -9.32
N THR A 2 -22.34 -15.98 -8.90
CA THR A 2 -21.46 -14.85 -9.13
C THR A 2 -20.32 -14.92 -8.11
N THR A 3 -19.15 -15.34 -8.57
CA THR A 3 -17.92 -15.16 -7.81
C THR A 3 -17.62 -13.66 -7.78
N PHE A 4 -17.73 -13.07 -6.63
CA PHE A 4 -17.32 -11.69 -6.45
C PHE A 4 -15.80 -11.61 -6.53
N ASP A 5 -15.31 -10.90 -7.52
CA ASP A 5 -13.88 -10.62 -7.64
C ASP A 5 -13.52 -9.42 -6.76
N PHE A 6 -12.82 -9.69 -5.68
CA PHE A 6 -12.36 -8.67 -4.73
C PHE A 6 -10.97 -8.11 -5.07
N SER A 7 -10.39 -8.52 -6.20
CA SER A 7 -9.08 -8.03 -6.64
C SER A 7 -8.99 -6.51 -6.73
N PRO A 8 -10.04 -5.77 -7.18
CA PRO A 8 -9.97 -4.30 -7.24
C PRO A 8 -9.74 -3.63 -5.91
N LEU A 9 -10.14 -4.26 -4.80
CA LEU A 9 -9.95 -3.73 -3.45
C LEU A 9 -8.51 -3.69 -3.00
N PHE A 10 -7.73 -4.66 -3.43
CA PHE A 10 -6.34 -4.78 -3.05
C PHE A 10 -5.40 -4.00 -3.96
N ARG A 11 -5.92 -3.42 -5.06
CA ARG A 11 -5.12 -2.68 -6.03
C ARG A 11 -4.57 -1.36 -5.54
N SER A 12 -5.25 -0.72 -4.59
CA SER A 12 -4.85 0.58 -4.04
C SER A 12 -4.74 0.61 -2.52
N SER A 13 -4.78 -0.57 -1.89
CA SER A 13 -4.71 -0.71 -0.44
C SER A 13 -3.55 -1.58 -0.01
N ILE A 14 -2.84 -1.17 1.04
CA ILE A 14 -1.66 -1.85 1.56
C ILE A 14 -1.84 -2.09 3.05
N GLY A 15 -1.60 -3.34 3.48
CA GLY A 15 -1.70 -3.74 4.88
C GLY A 15 -3.07 -4.19 5.33
N PHE A 16 -4.06 -4.25 4.43
CA PHE A 16 -5.43 -4.72 4.70
C PHE A 16 -5.66 -6.18 4.30
N ASP A 17 -4.61 -6.94 4.06
CA ASP A 17 -4.64 -8.33 3.60
C ASP A 17 -5.33 -9.30 4.59
N SER A 18 -5.50 -8.87 5.84
CA SER A 18 -6.18 -9.65 6.88
C SER A 18 -7.64 -9.28 7.14
N VAL A 19 -8.20 -8.36 6.37
CA VAL A 19 -9.57 -7.84 6.61
C VAL A 19 -10.49 -8.19 5.45
N PRO A 20 -11.21 -9.33 5.50
CA PRO A 20 -12.12 -9.72 4.41
C PRO A 20 -13.48 -9.00 4.44
N LEU A 21 -13.79 -8.19 5.43
CA LEU A 21 -15.14 -7.70 5.69
C LEU A 21 -15.51 -6.33 5.09
N LEU A 22 -14.57 -5.64 4.48
CA LEU A 22 -14.84 -4.34 3.83
C LEU A 22 -15.23 -4.48 2.34
N LEU A 23 -15.55 -5.69 1.96
CA LEU A 23 -15.63 -6.09 0.56
C LEU A 23 -16.91 -5.65 -0.15
N ASP A 24 -17.98 -5.46 0.58
CA ASP A 24 -19.31 -5.26 -0.02
C ASP A 24 -19.54 -3.82 -0.50
N SER A 25 -18.88 -2.86 0.11
CA SER A 25 -19.03 -1.45 -0.25
C SER A 25 -18.12 -1.02 -1.42
N ALA A 26 -17.07 -1.75 -1.68
CA ALA A 26 -16.08 -1.37 -2.67
C ALA A 26 -16.32 -1.96 -4.06
N THR A 27 -17.13 -3.02 -4.16
CA THR A 27 -17.55 -3.56 -5.46
C THR A 27 -18.38 -2.58 -6.28
N ARG A 28 -18.96 -1.59 -5.65
CA ARG A 28 -19.75 -0.53 -6.31
C ARG A 28 -18.93 0.65 -6.82
N ALA A 29 -17.70 0.77 -6.36
CA ALA A 29 -16.81 1.89 -6.70
C ALA A 29 -15.85 1.58 -7.85
N SER A 30 -15.87 0.37 -8.39
CA SER A 30 -15.01 -0.03 -9.49
C SER A 30 -15.54 0.44 -10.86
N GLY A 31 -15.88 1.73 -10.96
CA GLY A 31 -15.78 2.39 -12.25
C GLY A 31 -14.33 2.25 -12.71
N HIS A 32 -14.12 2.00 -13.96
CA HIS A 32 -12.83 1.85 -14.63
C HIS A 32 -11.85 2.92 -14.13
N ALA A 33 -11.19 2.61 -13.03
CA ALA A 33 -10.12 3.46 -12.53
C ALA A 33 -9.05 3.49 -13.60
N ASP A 34 -8.73 4.68 -14.03
CA ASP A 34 -7.66 4.94 -14.96
C ASP A 34 -6.44 4.14 -14.53
N SER A 35 -6.11 3.10 -15.26
CA SER A 35 -5.06 2.15 -14.87
C SER A 35 -3.65 2.68 -15.13
N TYR A 36 -3.54 3.94 -15.49
CA TYR A 36 -2.28 4.61 -15.76
C TYR A 36 -1.75 5.37 -14.55
N PRO A 37 -0.47 5.22 -14.21
CA PRO A 37 0.48 4.24 -14.73
C PRO A 37 0.24 2.83 -14.15
N PRO A 38 0.65 1.76 -14.86
CA PRO A 38 0.60 0.41 -14.32
C PRO A 38 1.45 0.28 -13.06
N TYR A 39 0.97 -0.49 -12.10
CA TYR A 39 1.70 -0.71 -10.86
C TYR A 39 1.46 -2.12 -10.31
N ASN A 40 2.39 -2.58 -9.50
CA ASN A 40 2.29 -3.82 -8.73
C ASN A 40 2.40 -3.50 -7.25
N ILE A 41 1.66 -4.24 -6.44
CA ILE A 41 1.82 -4.24 -4.99
C ILE A 41 2.23 -5.64 -4.58
N GLU A 42 3.41 -5.77 -3.98
CA GLU A 42 3.96 -7.03 -3.53
C GLU A 42 4.07 -7.04 -2.01
N LYS A 43 3.73 -8.16 -1.40
CA LYS A 43 4.10 -8.47 -0.03
C LYS A 43 5.39 -9.26 -0.09
N THR A 44 6.51 -8.62 0.22
CA THR A 44 7.83 -9.23 0.11
C THR A 44 8.16 -10.09 1.31
N ASP A 45 7.59 -9.75 2.46
CA ASP A 45 7.78 -10.44 3.73
C ASP A 45 6.55 -10.28 4.61
N GLU A 46 6.56 -10.86 5.81
CA GLU A 46 5.44 -10.77 6.73
C GLU A 46 5.01 -9.33 7.04
N ASN A 47 5.98 -8.42 7.17
CA ASN A 47 5.76 -7.02 7.49
C ASN A 47 6.28 -6.05 6.42
N ASN A 48 6.75 -6.54 5.29
CA ASN A 48 7.33 -5.72 4.25
C ASN A 48 6.51 -5.77 2.96
N TYR A 49 6.33 -4.60 2.37
CA TYR A 49 5.59 -4.41 1.13
C TYR A 49 6.40 -3.59 0.15
N ARG A 50 6.15 -3.80 -1.12
CA ARG A 50 6.74 -2.99 -2.20
C ARG A 50 5.68 -2.61 -3.22
N ILE A 51 5.66 -1.33 -3.57
CA ILE A 51 4.91 -0.84 -4.72
C ILE A 51 5.91 -0.64 -5.85
N SER A 52 5.61 -1.14 -7.03
CA SER A 52 6.40 -0.90 -8.24
C SER A 52 5.51 -0.23 -9.27
N ILE A 53 5.87 0.97 -9.69
CA ILE A 53 5.09 1.77 -10.64
C ILE A 53 5.90 1.92 -11.93
N ALA A 54 5.30 1.58 -13.07
CA ALA A 54 5.94 1.75 -14.37
C ALA A 54 5.91 3.22 -14.79
N VAL A 55 7.07 3.88 -14.70
CA VAL A 55 7.24 5.31 -14.96
C VAL A 55 8.35 5.54 -16.01
N ALA A 56 8.34 4.70 -17.05
CA ALA A 56 9.32 4.82 -18.14
C ALA A 56 9.29 6.21 -18.76
N GLY A 57 10.46 6.82 -18.89
CA GLY A 57 10.61 8.15 -19.45
C GLY A 57 10.51 9.29 -18.43
N PHE A 58 10.15 9.04 -17.18
CA PHE A 58 10.18 10.04 -16.12
C PHE A 58 11.54 10.04 -15.42
N SER A 59 12.02 11.23 -15.08
CA SER A 59 13.18 11.42 -14.22
C SER A 59 12.75 11.57 -12.77
N GLU A 60 13.70 11.51 -11.85
CA GLU A 60 13.44 11.73 -10.43
C GLU A 60 12.80 13.11 -10.17
N ASP A 61 13.22 14.12 -10.93
CA ASP A 61 12.70 15.49 -10.81
C ASP A 61 11.24 15.64 -11.27
N ASP A 62 10.77 14.71 -12.09
CA ASP A 62 9.39 14.69 -12.59
C ASP A 62 8.42 14.00 -11.64
N LEU A 63 8.93 13.26 -10.67
CA LEU A 63 8.16 12.43 -9.75
C LEU A 63 8.18 13.01 -8.34
N GLU A 64 7.03 12.89 -7.67
CA GLU A 64 6.89 13.28 -6.27
C GLU A 64 6.18 12.17 -5.50
N VAL A 65 6.76 11.79 -4.39
CA VAL A 65 6.19 10.78 -3.46
C VAL A 65 5.95 11.44 -2.13
N THR A 66 4.70 11.52 -1.72
CA THR A 66 4.29 12.16 -0.47
C THR A 66 3.54 11.15 0.40
N ALA A 67 4.01 10.96 1.62
CA ALA A 67 3.30 10.19 2.64
C ALA A 67 2.64 11.15 3.63
N LYS A 68 1.32 11.05 3.77
CA LYS A 68 0.55 11.88 4.69
C LYS A 68 -0.45 11.01 5.43
N GLU A 69 -0.30 10.95 6.75
CA GLU A 69 -1.14 10.10 7.59
C GLU A 69 -1.15 8.65 7.09
N ASN A 70 -2.31 8.13 6.75
CA ASN A 70 -2.48 6.78 6.22
C ASN A 70 -2.63 6.76 4.69
N MET A 71 -2.07 7.73 4.00
CA MET A 71 -2.14 7.84 2.56
C MET A 71 -0.77 8.09 1.93
N LEU A 72 -0.48 7.33 0.91
CA LEU A 72 0.69 7.54 0.05
C LEU A 72 0.22 8.11 -1.27
N ILE A 73 0.76 9.25 -1.66
CA ILE A 73 0.44 9.94 -2.91
C ILE A 73 1.68 9.92 -3.79
N VAL A 74 1.53 9.40 -4.97
CA VAL A 74 2.57 9.42 -6.02
C VAL A 74 2.05 10.23 -7.19
N SER A 75 2.73 11.30 -7.51
CA SER A 75 2.35 12.19 -8.60
C SER A 75 3.52 12.46 -9.54
N SER A 76 3.19 12.82 -10.75
CA SER A 76 4.17 13.25 -11.74
C SER A 76 3.74 14.56 -12.39
N LYS A 77 4.73 15.33 -12.82
CA LYS A 77 4.53 16.48 -13.69
C LYS A 77 4.32 16.00 -15.13
N ALA A 78 3.50 16.71 -15.90
CA ALA A 78 3.39 16.44 -17.32
C ALA A 78 4.74 16.66 -18.01
N GLN A 79 5.21 15.66 -18.73
CA GLN A 79 6.36 15.85 -19.60
C GLN A 79 5.94 16.74 -20.78
N LYS A 80 6.79 17.70 -21.13
CA LYS A 80 6.63 18.44 -22.36
C LYS A 80 6.77 17.46 -23.52
N SER A 81 5.66 17.11 -24.13
CA SER A 81 5.68 16.26 -25.31
C SER A 81 6.27 17.04 -26.47
N ASP A 82 7.48 16.69 -26.85
CA ASP A 82 8.00 17.09 -28.14
C ASP A 82 7.14 16.44 -29.22
N ASP A 83 6.40 17.30 -29.94
CA ASP A 83 5.79 17.05 -31.23
C ASP A 83 5.16 15.66 -31.44
N SER A 84 3.91 15.53 -31.04
CA SER A 84 3.10 14.30 -31.26
C SER A 84 2.98 13.90 -32.75
N SER A 85 3.35 14.78 -33.67
CA SER A 85 3.28 14.56 -35.12
C SER A 85 4.33 13.59 -35.67
N LYS A 86 5.36 13.28 -34.89
CA LYS A 86 6.45 12.37 -35.32
C LYS A 86 6.20 10.89 -35.03
N TYR A 87 5.21 10.56 -34.20
CA TYR A 87 4.94 9.18 -33.82
C TYR A 87 4.00 8.50 -34.81
N LEU A 88 4.43 7.39 -35.39
CA LEU A 88 3.53 6.48 -36.12
C LEU A 88 2.59 5.73 -35.17
N HIS A 89 3.07 5.43 -33.99
CA HIS A 89 2.29 4.85 -32.89
C HIS A 89 2.85 5.35 -31.56
N ARG A 90 1.98 5.75 -30.67
CA ARG A 90 2.37 6.22 -29.34
C ARG A 90 1.63 5.40 -28.26
N GLY A 91 2.31 4.39 -27.73
CA GLY A 91 1.82 3.60 -26.60
C GLY A 91 2.31 4.12 -25.25
N ILE A 92 3.48 4.79 -25.23
CA ILE A 92 4.05 5.37 -24.03
C ILE A 92 3.72 6.85 -23.99
N ALA A 93 2.78 7.21 -23.13
CA ALA A 93 2.37 8.60 -22.97
C ALA A 93 2.95 9.14 -21.66
N GLY A 94 3.79 10.18 -21.77
CA GLY A 94 4.30 10.90 -20.59
C GLY A 94 3.25 11.81 -19.97
N ARG A 95 2.11 11.24 -19.54
CA ARG A 95 1.02 12.00 -18.95
C ARG A 95 1.30 12.30 -17.47
N ALA A 96 0.88 13.48 -17.02
CA ALA A 96 0.79 13.71 -15.59
C ALA A 96 -0.19 12.73 -14.95
N PHE A 97 0.18 12.22 -13.80
CA PHE A 97 -0.68 11.31 -13.04
C PHE A 97 -0.62 11.63 -11.54
N GLU A 98 -1.63 11.22 -10.85
CA GLU A 98 -1.69 11.19 -9.39
C GLU A 98 -2.28 9.84 -8.95
N ARG A 99 -1.51 9.09 -8.17
CA ARG A 99 -1.94 7.83 -7.58
C ARG A 99 -1.97 7.95 -6.07
N LYS A 100 -3.06 7.52 -5.48
CA LYS A 100 -3.27 7.49 -4.04
C LYS A 100 -3.40 6.05 -3.58
N PHE A 101 -2.59 5.70 -2.59
CA PHE A 101 -2.62 4.38 -1.96
C PHE A 101 -3.01 4.54 -0.50
N GLN A 102 -4.06 3.84 -0.09
CA GLN A 102 -4.48 3.82 1.31
C GLN A 102 -3.58 2.87 2.09
N LEU A 103 -2.96 3.38 3.15
CA LEU A 103 -2.11 2.61 4.04
C LEU A 103 -2.88 2.22 5.30
N ALA A 104 -2.71 0.97 5.74
CA ALA A 104 -3.20 0.55 7.05
C ALA A 104 -2.42 1.24 8.17
N ASP A 105 -2.96 1.18 9.37
CA ASP A 105 -2.26 1.69 10.55
C ASP A 105 -0.92 0.99 10.72
N HIS A 106 0.06 1.74 11.19
CA HIS A 106 1.43 1.27 11.41
C HIS A 106 2.24 0.94 10.16
N ILE A 107 1.75 1.25 8.97
CA ILE A 107 2.53 1.17 7.74
C ILE A 107 3.38 2.43 7.58
N ARG A 108 4.67 2.26 7.40
CA ARG A 108 5.61 3.34 7.14
C ARG A 108 6.31 3.16 5.80
N VAL A 109 6.55 4.26 5.13
CA VAL A 109 7.34 4.29 3.90
C VAL A 109 8.81 4.35 4.30
N LEU A 110 9.59 3.35 3.88
CA LEU A 110 11.02 3.28 4.15
C LEU A 110 11.82 4.12 3.17
N GLY A 111 11.40 4.16 1.92
CA GLY A 111 12.06 4.90 0.87
C GLY A 111 11.48 4.62 -0.50
N ALA A 112 11.94 5.38 -1.47
CA ALA A 112 11.57 5.22 -2.87
C ALA A 112 12.84 5.25 -3.73
N GLU A 113 12.88 4.41 -4.76
CA GLU A 113 14.00 4.27 -5.67
C GLU A 113 13.51 4.17 -7.11
N LEU A 114 14.13 4.90 -8.01
CA LEU A 114 13.84 4.82 -9.44
C LEU A 114 14.93 3.97 -10.13
N THR A 115 14.54 2.82 -10.62
CA THR A 115 15.45 1.87 -11.27
C THR A 115 14.82 1.28 -12.51
N ASN A 116 15.52 1.35 -13.64
CA ASN A 116 15.09 0.76 -14.91
C ASN A 116 13.68 1.17 -15.36
N GLY A 117 13.29 2.40 -15.12
CA GLY A 117 11.95 2.89 -15.47
C GLY A 117 10.84 2.45 -14.51
N LEU A 118 11.19 1.85 -13.39
CA LEU A 118 10.26 1.47 -12.33
C LEU A 118 10.54 2.27 -11.06
N LEU A 119 9.51 2.88 -10.51
CA LEU A 119 9.58 3.50 -9.20
C LEU A 119 9.20 2.45 -8.16
N HIS A 120 10.17 2.05 -7.35
CA HIS A 120 9.99 1.12 -6.24
C HIS A 120 9.82 1.90 -4.95
N ILE A 121 8.73 1.65 -4.24
CA ILE A 121 8.46 2.24 -2.93
C ILE A 121 8.39 1.11 -1.92
N ASN A 122 9.28 1.12 -0.96
CA ASN A 122 9.34 0.11 0.09
C ASN A 122 8.60 0.59 1.33
N LEU A 123 7.77 -0.28 1.87
CA LEU A 123 6.95 -0.02 3.04
C LEU A 123 7.14 -1.13 4.07
N GLU A 124 6.99 -0.77 5.34
CA GLU A 124 7.09 -1.71 6.46
C GLU A 124 5.93 -1.50 7.42
N ARG A 125 5.39 -2.62 7.91
CA ARG A 125 4.45 -2.58 9.03
C ARG A 125 5.23 -2.58 10.33
N GLN A 126 5.15 -1.50 11.07
CA GLN A 126 5.75 -1.36 12.39
C GLN A 126 4.68 -1.54 13.47
N VAL A 127 4.52 -2.76 13.96
CA VAL A 127 3.60 -3.03 15.06
C VAL A 127 4.24 -2.56 16.36
N PRO A 128 3.60 -1.64 17.12
CA PRO A 128 4.10 -1.22 18.41
C PRO A 128 4.27 -2.41 19.35
N GLU A 129 5.30 -2.38 20.21
CA GLU A 129 5.56 -3.45 21.17
C GLU A 129 4.34 -3.74 22.08
N GLU A 130 3.54 -2.74 22.36
CA GLU A 130 2.32 -2.84 23.17
C GLU A 130 1.24 -3.70 22.49
N LEU A 131 1.23 -3.77 21.16
CA LEU A 131 0.27 -4.55 20.39
C LEU A 131 0.78 -5.92 19.97
N LYS A 132 2.06 -6.21 20.19
CA LYS A 132 2.61 -7.54 19.93
C LYS A 132 2.11 -8.53 20.96
N SER A 133 1.75 -9.71 20.49
CA SER A 133 1.42 -10.80 21.39
C SER A 133 2.63 -11.17 22.27
N ARG A 134 2.41 -11.26 23.55
CA ARG A 134 3.42 -11.67 24.51
C ARG A 134 2.93 -12.82 25.34
N THR A 135 3.79 -13.74 25.64
CA THR A 135 3.49 -14.84 26.56
C THR A 135 3.63 -14.33 28.00
N ILE A 136 2.56 -14.42 28.76
CA ILE A 136 2.57 -14.06 30.17
C ILE A 136 2.87 -15.33 30.96
N LYS A 137 3.92 -15.28 31.78
CA LYS A 137 4.21 -16.39 32.68
C LYS A 137 3.17 -16.43 33.79
N ILE A 138 2.55 -17.59 33.93
CA ILE A 138 1.64 -17.85 35.03
C ILE A 138 2.49 -18.15 36.26
N GLN A 139 2.39 -17.29 37.24
CA GLN A 139 2.99 -17.56 38.55
C GLN A 139 2.01 -18.38 39.38
N ALA A 140 2.50 -19.44 40.02
CA ALA A 140 1.70 -20.15 40.97
C ALA A 140 1.38 -19.23 42.14
N GLY A 141 0.14 -18.80 42.21
CA GLY A 141 -0.33 -18.04 43.37
C GLY A 141 -0.35 -18.91 44.61
N ASP A 142 0.00 -18.32 45.73
CA ASP A 142 -0.14 -18.96 47.01
C ASP A 142 -1.64 -19.15 47.28
N GLY A 143 -2.11 -20.40 47.15
CA GLY A 143 -3.54 -20.74 47.20
C GLY A 143 -4.26 -20.33 48.51
N LYS A 144 -3.50 -19.84 49.49
CA LYS A 144 -4.04 -19.31 50.72
C LYS A 144 -4.66 -17.92 50.60
N GLN A 145 -4.32 -17.16 49.54
CA GLN A 145 -4.78 -15.79 49.43
C GLN A 145 -6.17 -15.64 48.85
N LEU A 146 -6.65 -16.58 48.08
CA LEU A 146 -7.96 -16.49 47.44
C LEU A 146 -9.11 -16.87 48.38
N PHE A 147 -8.86 -17.64 49.40
CA PHE A 147 -9.86 -18.11 50.32
C PHE A 147 -9.63 -17.62 51.78
N GLY A 148 -8.50 -16.96 52.04
CA GLY A 148 -8.14 -16.51 53.36
C GLY A 148 -8.92 -15.27 53.84
N ALA A 149 -9.64 -14.61 52.98
CA ALA A 149 -10.45 -13.44 53.32
C ALA A 149 -11.87 -13.78 53.79
N ALA A 150 -12.24 -15.05 53.81
CA ALA A 150 -13.56 -15.50 54.18
C ALA A 150 -13.72 -15.94 55.65
N ALA A 151 -12.74 -15.64 56.44
CA ALA A 151 -12.81 -15.89 57.89
C ALA A 151 -13.52 -14.77 58.63
#